data_56a211c198bfcc6deeb80fcb62afda4e
#
_entry.id   56a211c198bfcc6deeb80fcb62afda4e
#
_cell.length_a   1.000
_cell.length_b   1.000
_cell.length_c   1.000
_cell.angle_alpha   90.00
_cell.angle_beta   90.00
_cell.angle_gamma   90.00
#
_symmetry.space_group_name_H-M   'P 1'
#
loop_
_entity.id
_entity.type
_entity.pdbx_description
1 polymer ?
#
loop_
_entity_poly.entity_id
_entity_poly.type
_entity_poly.pdbx_seq_one_letter_code
_entity_poly.pdbx_strand_id
1 'polypeptide(L)'
;MKIALQTTPFNRNDLFEAAGFEVVEGRCRTEADLIALLQDADGAQVTTMPLTSRAVMKACPKLKVLSRMGVGVDSIDLDAATEMGILACNVPGVNTAEVADHAVAMLLALTRRIVDTVRTTREGAWGSDGRLTVEYLQTVRRIAAHTVGIIGFGDIGRAFATRIRGFGPARIIAYDPYVEQTTADLYGVQLVSLEELLTNADYISIHTSLTQETRHLINEETLSLMKPTALLVNTSRGPVIDGAALARSLEKKEIEAAALDVTEAEPVDSQDPLLSLPNVIVTPHLAGFSPTFLEECSIRQAENIIWALSGKAPHGLANPEVIKTIAVMRSTTPGRWEGIPDFSTALAV
;
A
#
# COMPACT_ATOMS: atom_id res chain seq x y z
N MET A 1 -24.42 -4.89 20.50
CA MET A 1 -23.03 -5.27 20.20
C MET A 1 -22.16 -4.02 20.31
N LYS A 2 -20.90 -4.19 20.66
CA LYS A 2 -19.95 -3.10 20.93
C LYS A 2 -18.90 -3.01 19.82
N ILE A 3 -18.69 -1.83 19.30
CA ILE A 3 -17.70 -1.54 18.26
C ILE A 3 -16.60 -0.67 18.84
N ALA A 4 -15.37 -1.11 18.66
CA ALA A 4 -14.19 -0.36 19.08
C ALA A 4 -13.56 0.34 17.88
N LEU A 5 -13.31 1.64 18.01
CA LEU A 5 -12.69 2.45 16.97
C LEU A 5 -11.35 2.98 17.47
N GLN A 6 -10.30 2.66 16.77
CA GLN A 6 -9.04 3.36 16.93
C GLN A 6 -9.25 4.81 16.48
N THR A 7 -8.95 5.77 17.35
CA THR A 7 -9.30 7.18 17.12
C THR A 7 -8.60 7.75 15.89
N THR A 8 -9.39 8.19 14.93
CA THR A 8 -8.96 9.01 13.79
C THR A 8 -9.89 10.22 13.65
N PRO A 9 -9.49 11.30 12.99
CA PRO A 9 -10.37 12.45 12.73
C PRO A 9 -11.58 12.14 11.82
N PHE A 10 -11.59 10.95 11.21
CA PHE A 10 -12.53 10.57 10.15
C PHE A 10 -13.45 9.42 10.57
N ASN A 11 -13.46 9.03 11.86
CA ASN A 11 -14.33 7.97 12.35
C ASN A 11 -15.79 8.32 12.10
N ARG A 12 -16.56 7.33 11.66
CA ARG A 12 -17.98 7.46 11.33
C ARG A 12 -18.85 6.81 12.40
N ASN A 13 -18.77 7.36 13.62
CA ASN A 13 -19.59 6.90 14.77
C ASN A 13 -21.08 6.92 14.46
N ASP A 14 -21.50 7.93 13.70
CA ASP A 14 -22.87 8.11 13.25
C ASP A 14 -23.43 6.89 12.53
N LEU A 15 -22.63 6.20 11.71
CA LEU A 15 -23.07 5.00 10.98
C LEU A 15 -23.27 3.81 11.92
N PHE A 16 -22.40 3.62 12.90
CA PHE A 16 -22.53 2.54 13.89
C PHE A 16 -23.70 2.78 14.84
N GLU A 17 -23.88 4.00 15.32
CA GLU A 17 -24.98 4.39 16.19
C GLU A 17 -26.34 4.24 15.48
N ALA A 18 -26.43 4.66 14.21
CA ALA A 18 -27.61 4.46 13.38
C ALA A 18 -27.94 2.97 13.16
N ALA A 19 -26.93 2.09 13.16
CA ALA A 19 -27.10 0.64 13.10
C ALA A 19 -27.39 -0.01 14.46
N GLY A 20 -27.46 0.78 15.54
CA GLY A 20 -27.81 0.32 16.88
C GLY A 20 -26.64 -0.30 17.66
N PHE A 21 -25.41 0.01 17.30
CA PHE A 21 -24.20 -0.45 18.01
C PHE A 21 -23.75 0.56 19.07
N GLU A 22 -23.22 0.06 20.17
CA GLU A 22 -22.47 0.85 21.13
C GLU A 22 -21.06 1.11 20.59
N VAL A 23 -20.60 2.36 20.62
CA VAL A 23 -19.29 2.77 20.10
C VAL A 23 -18.37 3.17 21.25
N VAL A 24 -17.15 2.68 21.20
CA VAL A 24 -16.04 3.15 22.07
C VAL A 24 -14.86 3.53 21.21
N GLU A 25 -14.20 4.61 21.58
CA GLU A 25 -13.00 5.09 20.88
C GLU A 25 -11.80 5.13 21.81
N GLY A 26 -10.62 4.88 21.25
CA GLY A 26 -9.36 4.96 21.98
C GLY A 26 -8.16 5.18 21.07
N ARG A 27 -7.19 5.95 21.59
CA ARG A 27 -5.88 6.09 20.95
C ARG A 27 -4.99 4.93 21.35
N CYS A 28 -4.46 4.20 20.36
CA CYS A 28 -3.57 3.07 20.60
C CYS A 28 -2.18 3.39 20.04
N ARG A 29 -1.17 3.31 20.88
CA ARG A 29 0.25 3.43 20.50
C ARG A 29 0.99 2.11 20.61
N THR A 30 0.47 1.21 21.42
CA THR A 30 1.04 -0.12 21.72
C THR A 30 -0.01 -1.21 21.53
N GLU A 31 0.42 -2.48 21.41
CA GLU A 31 -0.51 -3.61 21.43
C GLU A 31 -1.32 -3.68 22.73
N ALA A 32 -0.75 -3.27 23.86
CA ALA A 32 -1.45 -3.24 25.14
C ALA A 32 -2.63 -2.25 25.12
N ASP A 33 -2.43 -1.07 24.51
CA ASP A 33 -3.53 -0.11 24.33
C ASP A 33 -4.61 -0.68 23.43
N LEU A 34 -4.20 -1.39 22.35
CA LEU A 34 -5.14 -2.00 21.42
C LEU A 34 -5.94 -3.12 22.09
N ILE A 35 -5.31 -3.96 22.90
CA ILE A 35 -5.99 -4.99 23.71
C ILE A 35 -7.02 -4.33 24.64
N ALA A 36 -6.63 -3.29 25.38
CA ALA A 36 -7.52 -2.60 26.30
C ALA A 36 -8.75 -2.02 25.60
N LEU A 37 -8.58 -1.52 24.36
CA LEU A 37 -9.67 -1.00 23.56
C LEU A 37 -10.59 -2.12 23.03
N LEU A 38 -10.01 -3.25 22.58
CA LEU A 38 -10.73 -4.29 21.84
C LEU A 38 -11.30 -5.42 22.71
N GLN A 39 -10.85 -5.60 23.95
CA GLN A 39 -11.12 -6.80 24.79
C GLN A 39 -12.61 -7.18 24.91
N ASP A 40 -13.52 -6.21 24.86
CA ASP A 40 -14.97 -6.42 24.96
C ASP A 40 -15.74 -6.13 23.66
N ALA A 41 -15.03 -5.83 22.57
CA ALA A 41 -15.64 -5.44 21.31
C ALA A 41 -16.06 -6.66 20.48
N ASP A 42 -17.18 -6.53 19.77
CA ASP A 42 -17.68 -7.48 18.77
C ASP A 42 -17.04 -7.21 17.39
N GLY A 43 -16.80 -5.96 17.06
CA GLY A 43 -16.13 -5.51 15.84
C GLY A 43 -15.17 -4.36 16.12
N ALA A 44 -14.14 -4.20 15.27
CA ALA A 44 -13.19 -3.13 15.46
C ALA A 44 -12.71 -2.50 14.15
N GLN A 45 -12.61 -1.17 14.16
CA GLN A 45 -11.93 -0.39 13.14
C GLN A 45 -10.49 -0.13 13.61
N VAL A 46 -9.53 -0.59 12.83
CA VAL A 46 -8.10 -0.48 13.16
C VAL A 46 -7.33 0.26 12.07
N THR A 47 -6.21 0.87 12.46
CA THR A 47 -5.27 1.55 11.56
C THR A 47 -4.07 0.63 11.24
N THR A 48 -3.00 1.20 10.70
CA THR A 48 -1.77 0.46 10.40
C THR A 48 -0.94 0.09 11.62
N MET A 49 -1.05 0.88 12.68
CA MET A 49 -0.29 0.71 13.91
C MET A 49 -1.15 1.00 15.15
N PRO A 50 -0.95 0.25 16.26
CA PRO A 50 -0.07 -0.92 16.40
C PRO A 50 -0.57 -2.13 15.60
N LEU A 51 0.29 -3.14 15.43
CA LEU A 51 -0.06 -4.38 14.73
C LEU A 51 -1.20 -5.11 15.47
N THR A 52 -2.16 -5.64 14.71
CA THR A 52 -3.19 -6.52 15.23
C THR A 52 -2.67 -7.97 15.17
N SER A 53 -1.77 -8.27 16.09
CA SER A 53 -1.08 -9.55 16.19
C SER A 53 -1.99 -10.67 16.73
N ARG A 54 -1.48 -11.91 16.66
CA ARG A 54 -2.10 -13.09 17.32
C ARG A 54 -2.35 -12.85 18.80
N ALA A 55 -1.44 -12.17 19.50
CA ALA A 55 -1.57 -11.88 20.93
C ALA A 55 -2.75 -10.94 21.21
N VAL A 56 -2.90 -9.89 20.41
CA VAL A 56 -4.03 -8.96 20.47
C VAL A 56 -5.34 -9.71 20.26
N MET A 57 -5.48 -10.47 19.18
CA MET A 57 -6.73 -11.18 18.85
C MET A 57 -7.08 -12.26 19.89
N LYS A 58 -6.09 -12.95 20.45
CA LYS A 58 -6.29 -13.94 21.50
C LYS A 58 -6.83 -13.33 22.79
N ALA A 59 -6.45 -12.10 23.10
CA ALA A 59 -6.92 -11.35 24.26
C ALA A 59 -8.36 -10.79 24.08
N CYS A 60 -8.93 -10.89 22.87
CA CYS A 60 -10.23 -10.31 22.51
C CYS A 60 -11.25 -11.41 22.12
N PRO A 61 -11.79 -12.19 23.08
CA PRO A 61 -12.59 -13.38 22.79
C PRO A 61 -13.93 -13.11 22.09
N LYS A 62 -14.47 -11.90 22.19
CA LYS A 62 -15.73 -11.50 21.55
C LYS A 62 -15.57 -10.99 20.14
N LEU A 63 -14.33 -10.66 19.74
CA LEU A 63 -14.03 -9.99 18.47
C LEU A 63 -14.38 -10.90 17.28
N LYS A 64 -15.22 -10.44 16.37
CA LYS A 64 -15.73 -11.16 15.20
C LYS A 64 -15.17 -10.62 13.90
N VAL A 65 -14.98 -9.30 13.82
CA VAL A 65 -14.58 -8.62 12.61
C VAL A 65 -13.61 -7.48 12.92
N LEU A 66 -12.58 -7.40 12.11
CA LEU A 66 -11.62 -6.30 12.04
C LEU A 66 -11.75 -5.62 10.67
N SER A 67 -11.84 -4.31 10.63
CA SER A 67 -11.77 -3.54 9.39
C SER A 67 -10.60 -2.56 9.45
N ARG A 68 -9.59 -2.81 8.60
CA ARG A 68 -8.33 -2.04 8.57
C ARG A 68 -8.46 -0.88 7.60
N MET A 69 -7.93 0.29 7.97
CA MET A 69 -7.86 1.46 7.10
C MET A 69 -6.92 1.21 5.90
N GLY A 70 -7.46 1.29 4.69
CA GLY A 70 -6.70 1.16 3.44
C GLY A 70 -6.62 -0.27 2.88
N VAL A 71 -5.78 -0.46 1.87
CA VAL A 71 -5.73 -1.67 1.04
C VAL A 71 -4.84 -2.77 1.62
N GLY A 72 -3.67 -2.41 2.16
CA GLY A 72 -2.73 -3.38 2.71
C GLY A 72 -3.30 -4.09 3.94
N VAL A 73 -2.85 -5.30 4.22
CA VAL A 73 -3.29 -6.13 5.36
C VAL A 73 -2.13 -6.64 6.21
N ASP A 74 -0.94 -6.19 5.90
CA ASP A 74 0.33 -6.54 6.55
C ASP A 74 0.38 -6.17 8.05
N SER A 75 -0.53 -5.32 8.53
CA SER A 75 -0.70 -4.99 9.95
C SER A 75 -1.65 -5.91 10.71
N ILE A 76 -2.20 -6.95 10.08
CA ILE A 76 -3.06 -7.96 10.70
C ILE A 76 -2.44 -9.35 10.48
N ASP A 77 -2.33 -10.15 11.55
CA ASP A 77 -1.98 -11.57 11.44
C ASP A 77 -3.20 -12.33 10.88
N LEU A 78 -3.24 -12.48 9.54
CA LEU A 78 -4.36 -13.10 8.83
C LEU A 78 -4.53 -14.58 9.18
N ASP A 79 -3.44 -15.30 9.45
CA ASP A 79 -3.48 -16.70 9.84
C ASP A 79 -4.15 -16.84 11.21
N ALA A 80 -3.74 -16.01 12.17
CA ALA A 80 -4.37 -15.98 13.48
C ALA A 80 -5.84 -15.57 13.41
N ALA A 81 -6.19 -14.56 12.61
CA ALA A 81 -7.57 -14.15 12.40
C ALA A 81 -8.41 -15.31 11.86
N THR A 82 -7.89 -16.02 10.85
CA THR A 82 -8.57 -17.17 10.24
C THR A 82 -8.75 -18.33 11.22
N GLU A 83 -7.70 -18.72 11.96
CA GLU A 83 -7.77 -19.76 12.98
C GLU A 83 -8.78 -19.43 14.10
N MET A 84 -8.88 -18.18 14.49
CA MET A 84 -9.77 -17.70 15.54
C MET A 84 -11.19 -17.37 15.05
N GLY A 85 -11.48 -17.54 13.77
CA GLY A 85 -12.77 -17.23 13.19
C GLY A 85 -13.09 -15.74 13.21
N ILE A 86 -12.10 -14.88 13.01
CA ILE A 86 -12.23 -13.41 12.91
C ILE A 86 -12.16 -13.00 11.45
N LEU A 87 -13.17 -12.29 10.97
CA LEU A 87 -13.13 -11.67 9.66
C LEU A 87 -12.11 -10.52 9.67
N ALA A 88 -11.11 -10.61 8.83
CA ALA A 88 -10.17 -9.52 8.58
C ALA A 88 -10.56 -8.81 7.27
N CYS A 89 -10.95 -7.55 7.37
CA CYS A 89 -11.37 -6.76 6.22
C CYS A 89 -10.43 -5.60 5.98
N ASN A 90 -10.23 -5.26 4.71
CA ASN A 90 -9.57 -4.06 4.23
C ASN A 90 -10.52 -3.20 3.39
N VAL A 91 -10.00 -2.16 2.75
CA VAL A 91 -10.78 -1.27 1.88
C VAL A 91 -10.12 -1.21 0.50
N PRO A 92 -10.35 -2.22 -0.36
CA PRO A 92 -9.74 -2.26 -1.69
C PRO A 92 -10.33 -1.20 -2.62
N GLY A 93 -9.49 -0.68 -3.52
CA GLY A 93 -9.90 0.20 -4.61
C GLY A 93 -10.07 1.68 -4.26
N VAL A 94 -10.26 2.04 -3.01
CA VAL A 94 -10.64 3.41 -2.62
C VAL A 94 -9.52 4.45 -2.83
N ASN A 95 -8.24 4.06 -2.72
CA ASN A 95 -7.10 4.95 -2.92
C ASN A 95 -6.30 4.66 -4.19
N THR A 96 -6.87 3.92 -5.13
CA THR A 96 -6.18 3.57 -6.37
C THR A 96 -5.75 4.80 -7.17
N ALA A 97 -6.61 5.83 -7.21
CA ALA A 97 -6.32 7.07 -7.90
C ALA A 97 -5.16 7.83 -7.26
N GLU A 98 -5.23 8.03 -5.95
CA GLU A 98 -4.22 8.76 -5.17
C GLU A 98 -2.83 8.15 -5.32
N VAL A 99 -2.72 6.82 -5.12
CA VAL A 99 -1.41 6.14 -5.22
C VAL A 99 -0.85 6.21 -6.63
N ALA A 100 -1.68 6.01 -7.65
CA ALA A 100 -1.25 6.10 -9.04
C ALA A 100 -0.81 7.52 -9.42
N ASP A 101 -1.55 8.55 -8.96
CA ASP A 101 -1.21 9.97 -9.17
C ASP A 101 0.11 10.32 -8.48
N HIS A 102 0.29 9.86 -7.24
CA HIS A 102 1.51 10.08 -6.46
C HIS A 102 2.73 9.42 -7.13
N ALA A 103 2.60 8.18 -7.59
CA ALA A 103 3.67 7.48 -8.31
C ALA A 103 4.09 8.22 -9.59
N VAL A 104 3.12 8.73 -10.37
CA VAL A 104 3.41 9.57 -11.54
C VAL A 104 4.09 10.87 -11.12
N ALA A 105 3.61 11.53 -10.07
CA ALA A 105 4.21 12.77 -9.57
C ALA A 105 5.67 12.55 -9.12
N MET A 106 5.96 11.45 -8.41
CA MET A 106 7.32 11.07 -8.01
C MET A 106 8.22 10.81 -9.23
N LEU A 107 7.71 10.07 -10.22
CA LEU A 107 8.46 9.83 -11.46
C LEU A 107 8.74 11.14 -12.21
N LEU A 108 7.77 12.05 -12.28
CA LEU A 108 7.97 13.38 -12.88
C LEU A 108 8.93 14.23 -12.05
N ALA A 109 8.89 14.15 -10.73
CA ALA A 109 9.83 14.84 -9.86
C ALA A 109 11.28 14.40 -10.12
N LEU A 110 11.52 13.10 -10.33
CA LEU A 110 12.83 12.57 -10.75
C LEU A 110 13.21 13.00 -12.16
N THR A 111 12.37 12.71 -13.17
CA THR A 111 12.68 12.97 -14.58
C THR A 111 12.91 14.45 -14.87
N ARG A 112 12.20 15.34 -14.17
CA ARG A 112 12.28 16.79 -14.33
C ARG A 112 13.16 17.49 -13.29
N ARG A 113 13.78 16.73 -12.36
CA ARG A 113 14.62 17.26 -11.29
C ARG A 113 13.93 18.35 -10.46
N ILE A 114 12.61 18.21 -10.20
CA ILE A 114 11.80 19.29 -9.62
C ILE A 114 12.30 19.65 -8.22
N VAL A 115 12.57 18.64 -7.38
CA VAL A 115 13.00 18.85 -5.98
C VAL A 115 14.35 19.59 -5.94
N ASP A 116 15.32 19.17 -6.76
CA ASP A 116 16.64 19.81 -6.82
C ASP A 116 16.55 21.25 -7.33
N THR A 117 15.83 21.46 -8.44
CA THR A 117 15.70 22.79 -9.03
C THR A 117 14.99 23.78 -8.12
N VAL A 118 13.97 23.32 -7.36
CA VAL A 118 13.31 24.15 -6.33
C VAL A 118 14.29 24.51 -5.23
N ARG A 119 15.06 23.53 -4.71
CA ARG A 119 16.05 23.75 -3.66
C ARG A 119 17.12 24.77 -4.12
N THR A 120 17.77 24.52 -5.23
CA THR A 120 18.86 25.38 -5.73
C THR A 120 18.38 26.78 -6.08
N THR A 121 17.14 26.92 -6.59
CA THR A 121 16.55 28.25 -6.84
C THR A 121 16.33 29.01 -5.54
N ARG A 122 15.84 28.35 -4.48
CA ARG A 122 15.65 28.97 -3.15
C ARG A 122 16.97 29.36 -2.49
N GLU A 123 18.04 28.62 -2.73
CA GLU A 123 19.41 28.92 -2.29
C GLU A 123 20.07 30.06 -3.09
N GLY A 124 19.36 30.66 -4.03
CA GLY A 124 19.85 31.78 -4.85
C GLY A 124 20.80 31.38 -5.98
N ALA A 125 20.92 30.09 -6.27
CA ALA A 125 21.82 29.59 -7.28
C ALA A 125 21.35 29.82 -8.74
N TRP A 126 20.12 30.34 -8.94
CA TRP A 126 19.67 30.77 -10.26
C TRP A 126 20.26 32.15 -10.57
N GLY A 127 21.56 32.14 -10.83
CA GLY A 127 22.32 33.35 -11.10
C GLY A 127 22.39 33.72 -12.58
N SER A 128 22.94 34.91 -12.83
CA SER A 128 23.08 35.46 -14.17
C SER A 128 24.10 34.73 -15.06
N ASP A 129 24.94 33.84 -14.51
CA ASP A 129 25.96 33.08 -15.23
C ASP A 129 25.43 31.86 -15.99
N GLY A 130 24.16 31.48 -15.78
CA GLY A 130 23.48 30.39 -16.50
C GLY A 130 24.01 28.98 -16.24
N ARG A 131 25.00 28.78 -15.34
CA ARG A 131 25.64 27.47 -15.10
C ARG A 131 24.65 26.40 -14.70
N LEU A 132 23.74 26.68 -13.78
CA LEU A 132 22.73 25.72 -13.36
C LEU A 132 21.82 25.30 -14.51
N THR A 133 21.44 26.25 -15.38
CA THR A 133 20.61 25.93 -16.54
C THR A 133 21.31 24.94 -17.45
N VAL A 134 22.63 25.11 -17.70
CA VAL A 134 23.42 24.18 -18.51
C VAL A 134 23.54 22.80 -17.84
N GLU A 135 23.73 22.73 -16.53
CA GLU A 135 23.78 21.47 -15.78
C GLU A 135 22.46 20.70 -15.89
N TYR A 136 21.33 21.37 -15.66
CA TYR A 136 20.02 20.72 -15.76
C TYR A 136 19.60 20.36 -17.17
N LEU A 137 20.03 21.09 -18.20
CA LEU A 137 19.78 20.75 -19.60
C LEU A 137 20.31 19.37 -20.00
N GLN A 138 21.33 18.89 -19.35
CA GLN A 138 21.93 17.57 -19.60
C GLN A 138 21.32 16.44 -18.77
N THR A 139 20.62 16.76 -17.69
CA THR A 139 20.14 15.76 -16.72
C THR A 139 18.62 15.62 -16.67
N VAL A 140 17.85 16.63 -17.11
CA VAL A 140 16.38 16.52 -17.21
C VAL A 140 16.00 15.59 -18.35
N ARG A 141 14.97 14.77 -18.10
CA ARG A 141 14.52 13.75 -19.04
C ARG A 141 13.05 13.90 -19.38
N ARG A 142 12.60 13.21 -20.41
CA ARG A 142 11.20 13.05 -20.79
C ARG A 142 10.80 11.58 -20.72
N ILE A 143 9.53 11.30 -20.52
CA ILE A 143 9.00 9.93 -20.53
C ILE A 143 8.81 9.44 -21.98
N ALA A 144 8.46 10.36 -22.90
CA ALA A 144 8.25 10.03 -24.29
C ALA A 144 9.48 9.31 -24.90
N ALA A 145 9.20 8.29 -25.70
CA ALA A 145 10.17 7.42 -26.37
C ALA A 145 11.06 6.53 -25.45
N HIS A 146 10.73 6.44 -24.15
CA HIS A 146 11.41 5.54 -23.21
C HIS A 146 10.49 4.37 -22.81
N THR A 147 11.08 3.32 -22.25
CA THR A 147 10.34 2.16 -21.73
C THR A 147 10.00 2.37 -20.26
N VAL A 148 8.71 2.22 -19.93
CA VAL A 148 8.23 2.21 -18.56
C VAL A 148 7.94 0.77 -18.11
N GLY A 149 8.56 0.35 -17.01
CA GLY A 149 8.38 -0.93 -16.35
C GLY A 149 7.46 -0.80 -15.13
N ILE A 150 6.55 -1.74 -14.97
CA ILE A 150 5.59 -1.80 -13.85
C ILE A 150 5.75 -3.14 -13.15
N ILE A 151 6.13 -3.14 -11.87
CA ILE A 151 6.21 -4.35 -11.05
C ILE A 151 4.95 -4.44 -10.21
N GLY A 152 4.10 -5.44 -10.49
CA GLY A 152 2.75 -5.56 -9.94
C GLY A 152 1.71 -4.86 -10.83
N PHE A 153 0.83 -5.65 -11.47
CA PHE A 153 -0.17 -5.14 -12.41
C PHE A 153 -1.60 -5.32 -11.89
N GLY A 154 -1.79 -5.10 -10.58
CA GLY A 154 -3.08 -4.98 -9.90
C GLY A 154 -3.78 -3.66 -10.23
N ASP A 155 -4.73 -3.24 -9.39
CA ASP A 155 -5.54 -2.02 -9.62
C ASP A 155 -4.67 -0.76 -9.74
N ILE A 156 -3.68 -0.60 -8.84
CA ILE A 156 -2.79 0.57 -8.84
C ILE A 156 -1.85 0.54 -10.06
N GLY A 157 -1.26 -0.62 -10.39
CA GLY A 157 -0.38 -0.74 -11.56
C GLY A 157 -1.11 -0.44 -12.87
N ARG A 158 -2.36 -0.88 -13.01
CA ARG A 158 -3.25 -0.57 -14.15
C ARG A 158 -3.62 0.91 -14.20
N ALA A 159 -3.95 1.51 -13.05
CA ALA A 159 -4.23 2.93 -12.95
C ALA A 159 -3.01 3.80 -13.27
N PHE A 160 -1.80 3.38 -12.84
CA PHE A 160 -0.53 4.00 -13.20
C PHE A 160 -0.28 3.89 -14.72
N ALA A 161 -0.45 2.70 -15.31
CA ALA A 161 -0.29 2.48 -16.75
C ALA A 161 -1.19 3.40 -17.59
N THR A 162 -2.44 3.58 -17.16
CA THR A 162 -3.40 4.47 -17.82
C THR A 162 -2.92 5.92 -17.81
N ARG A 163 -2.38 6.41 -16.71
CA ARG A 163 -1.88 7.78 -16.56
C ARG A 163 -0.59 8.02 -17.33
N ILE A 164 0.36 7.11 -17.19
CA ILE A 164 1.68 7.28 -17.79
C ILE A 164 1.65 7.21 -19.32
N ARG A 165 0.66 6.54 -19.89
CA ARG A 165 0.43 6.48 -21.34
C ARG A 165 0.28 7.88 -21.96
N GLY A 166 -0.33 8.82 -21.24
CA GLY A 166 -0.51 10.20 -21.70
C GLY A 166 0.80 10.95 -21.96
N PHE A 167 1.94 10.45 -21.41
CA PHE A 167 3.27 11.03 -21.63
C PHE A 167 4.02 10.44 -22.85
N GLY A 168 3.40 9.51 -23.60
CA GLY A 168 3.92 8.95 -24.83
C GLY A 168 5.16 8.08 -24.67
N PRO A 169 5.23 7.14 -23.69
CA PRO A 169 6.33 6.19 -23.64
C PRO A 169 6.39 5.35 -24.92
N ALA A 170 7.58 4.87 -25.29
CA ALA A 170 7.76 3.98 -26.44
C ALA A 170 7.01 2.66 -26.24
N ARG A 171 7.06 2.14 -25.00
CA ARG A 171 6.29 0.97 -24.57
C ARG A 171 6.11 0.99 -23.05
N ILE A 172 5.07 0.29 -22.62
CA ILE A 172 4.84 -0.02 -21.21
C ILE A 172 4.90 -1.54 -21.07
N ILE A 173 5.78 -2.02 -20.22
CA ILE A 173 5.95 -3.43 -19.89
C ILE A 173 5.63 -3.66 -18.42
N ALA A 174 5.10 -4.84 -18.07
CA ALA A 174 4.79 -5.15 -16.68
C ALA A 174 5.24 -6.57 -16.32
N TYR A 175 5.58 -6.76 -15.05
CA TYR A 175 5.76 -8.06 -14.43
C TYR A 175 4.71 -8.27 -13.37
N ASP A 176 3.91 -9.32 -13.54
CA ASP A 176 2.97 -9.82 -12.54
C ASP A 176 2.71 -11.30 -12.84
N PRO A 177 3.04 -12.25 -11.93
CA PRO A 177 2.90 -13.67 -12.17
C PRO A 177 1.45 -14.16 -12.09
N TYR A 178 0.51 -13.31 -11.66
CA TYR A 178 -0.90 -13.67 -11.44
C TYR A 178 -1.85 -13.05 -12.47
N VAL A 179 -1.34 -12.21 -13.36
CA VAL A 179 -2.14 -11.52 -14.38
C VAL A 179 -1.90 -12.14 -15.75
N GLU A 180 -2.97 -12.38 -16.49
CA GLU A 180 -2.89 -12.86 -17.87
C GLU A 180 -2.65 -11.73 -18.86
N GLN A 181 -1.97 -12.02 -19.99
CA GLN A 181 -1.69 -11.04 -21.05
C GLN A 181 -2.98 -10.41 -21.60
N THR A 182 -4.07 -11.15 -21.69
CA THR A 182 -5.39 -10.64 -22.13
C THR A 182 -5.88 -9.47 -21.27
N THR A 183 -5.59 -9.49 -19.97
CA THR A 183 -5.90 -8.35 -19.08
C THR A 183 -4.97 -7.17 -19.36
N ALA A 184 -3.68 -7.42 -19.55
CA ALA A 184 -2.70 -6.36 -19.81
C ALA A 184 -2.93 -5.68 -21.18
N ASP A 185 -3.41 -6.44 -22.18
CA ASP A 185 -3.76 -5.95 -23.52
C ASP A 185 -4.81 -4.83 -23.48
N LEU A 186 -5.79 -4.90 -22.54
CA LEU A 186 -6.79 -3.87 -22.34
C LEU A 186 -6.17 -2.50 -21.99
N TYR A 187 -4.98 -2.53 -21.40
CA TYR A 187 -4.20 -1.36 -21.01
C TYR A 187 -3.05 -1.07 -21.99
N GLY A 188 -2.92 -1.86 -23.11
CA GLY A 188 -1.80 -1.76 -24.04
C GLY A 188 -0.44 -1.96 -23.37
N VAL A 189 -0.35 -2.88 -22.43
CA VAL A 189 0.82 -3.26 -21.67
C VAL A 189 1.24 -4.67 -22.05
N GLN A 190 2.53 -4.90 -22.24
CA GLN A 190 3.10 -6.21 -22.49
C GLN A 190 3.58 -6.82 -21.17
N LEU A 191 3.13 -8.02 -20.84
CA LEU A 191 3.70 -8.78 -19.71
C LEU A 191 5.04 -9.39 -20.13
N VAL A 192 6.01 -9.30 -19.24
CA VAL A 192 7.37 -9.80 -19.43
C VAL A 192 7.89 -10.44 -18.15
N SER A 193 9.02 -11.16 -18.21
CA SER A 193 9.72 -11.61 -17.02
C SER A 193 10.26 -10.42 -16.19
N LEU A 194 10.52 -10.65 -14.89
CA LEU A 194 11.16 -9.62 -14.06
C LEU A 194 12.52 -9.21 -14.63
N GLU A 195 13.34 -10.17 -15.03
CA GLU A 195 14.65 -9.92 -15.64
C GLU A 195 14.55 -9.07 -16.92
N GLU A 196 13.60 -9.40 -17.80
CA GLU A 196 13.37 -8.62 -19.02
C GLU A 196 12.92 -7.19 -18.70
N LEU A 197 12.05 -7.01 -17.68
CA LEU A 197 11.62 -5.70 -17.25
C LEU A 197 12.79 -4.88 -16.73
N LEU A 198 13.58 -5.41 -15.80
CA LEU A 198 14.69 -4.70 -15.17
C LEU A 198 15.76 -4.29 -16.18
N THR A 199 16.07 -5.19 -17.14
CA THR A 199 17.09 -4.94 -18.17
C THR A 199 16.63 -3.88 -19.19
N ASN A 200 15.35 -3.80 -19.51
CA ASN A 200 14.84 -2.98 -20.60
C ASN A 200 14.19 -1.66 -20.17
N ALA A 201 13.70 -1.56 -18.93
CA ALA A 201 13.02 -0.35 -18.47
C ALA A 201 14.01 0.80 -18.22
N ASP A 202 13.59 2.01 -18.60
CA ASP A 202 14.26 3.26 -18.24
C ASP A 202 13.67 3.84 -16.95
N TYR A 203 12.38 3.58 -16.72
CA TYR A 203 11.63 4.03 -15.55
C TYR A 203 10.86 2.84 -14.99
N ILE A 204 11.01 2.59 -13.70
CA ILE A 204 10.41 1.43 -13.01
C ILE A 204 9.54 1.93 -11.87
N SER A 205 8.28 1.48 -11.81
CA SER A 205 7.38 1.77 -10.71
C SER A 205 6.85 0.48 -10.07
N ILE A 206 6.93 0.40 -8.74
CA ILE A 206 6.56 -0.79 -7.96
C ILE A 206 5.18 -0.62 -7.36
N HIS A 207 4.29 -1.58 -7.63
CA HIS A 207 2.88 -1.62 -7.21
C HIS A 207 2.46 -3.01 -6.70
N THR A 208 3.41 -3.83 -6.28
CA THR A 208 3.14 -5.16 -5.74
C THR A 208 2.83 -5.14 -4.25
N SER A 209 2.06 -6.11 -3.77
CA SER A 209 1.86 -6.32 -2.33
C SER A 209 3.11 -6.90 -1.68
N LEU A 210 3.27 -6.72 -0.37
CA LEU A 210 4.33 -7.36 0.40
C LEU A 210 3.90 -8.79 0.78
N THR A 211 4.63 -9.77 0.28
CA THR A 211 4.53 -11.19 0.60
C THR A 211 5.91 -11.77 0.89
N GLN A 212 6.03 -13.06 1.18
CA GLN A 212 7.33 -13.71 1.30
C GLN A 212 8.11 -13.68 -0.02
N GLU A 213 7.41 -13.83 -1.16
CA GLU A 213 8.01 -13.85 -2.51
C GLU A 213 8.43 -12.46 -2.97
N THR A 214 7.76 -11.41 -2.50
CA THR A 214 8.05 -10.02 -2.90
C THR A 214 8.94 -9.28 -1.93
N ARG A 215 9.21 -9.86 -0.75
CA ARG A 215 10.19 -9.29 0.19
C ARG A 215 11.59 -9.30 -0.44
N HIS A 216 12.21 -8.12 -0.49
CA HIS A 216 13.50 -7.90 -1.14
C HIS A 216 13.53 -8.43 -2.59
N LEU A 217 12.39 -8.31 -3.29
CA LEU A 217 12.31 -8.57 -4.73
C LEU A 217 13.31 -7.70 -5.50
N ILE A 218 13.51 -6.48 -5.02
CA ILE A 218 14.56 -5.57 -5.47
C ILE A 218 15.70 -5.63 -4.44
N ASN A 219 16.79 -6.28 -4.82
CA ASN A 219 17.98 -6.53 -4.02
C ASN A 219 19.24 -6.25 -4.86
N GLU A 220 20.43 -6.57 -4.34
CA GLU A 220 21.70 -6.32 -5.03
C GLU A 220 21.78 -6.98 -6.42
N GLU A 221 21.30 -8.22 -6.55
CA GLU A 221 21.29 -8.94 -7.83
C GLU A 221 20.33 -8.27 -8.83
N THR A 222 19.10 -8.00 -8.44
CA THR A 222 18.10 -7.39 -9.32
C THR A 222 18.38 -5.93 -9.64
N LEU A 223 18.99 -5.17 -8.72
CA LEU A 223 19.49 -3.82 -8.98
C LEU A 223 20.59 -3.82 -10.05
N SER A 224 21.49 -4.83 -10.03
CA SER A 224 22.58 -4.95 -11.03
C SER A 224 22.09 -5.20 -12.45
N LEU A 225 20.85 -5.67 -12.65
CA LEU A 225 20.23 -5.86 -13.95
C LEU A 225 19.67 -4.56 -14.53
N MET A 226 19.45 -3.55 -13.70
CA MET A 226 18.87 -2.29 -14.14
C MET A 226 19.87 -1.46 -14.95
N LYS A 227 19.36 -0.61 -15.83
CA LYS A 227 20.21 0.35 -16.56
C LYS A 227 20.84 1.35 -15.58
N PRO A 228 22.10 1.75 -15.78
CA PRO A 228 22.72 2.81 -14.97
C PRO A 228 21.95 4.13 -14.98
N THR A 229 21.09 4.30 -15.97
CA THR A 229 20.20 5.45 -16.14
C THR A 229 18.79 5.21 -15.60
N ALA A 230 18.52 4.08 -14.98
CA ALA A 230 17.18 3.74 -14.48
C ALA A 230 16.74 4.67 -13.35
N LEU A 231 15.46 5.01 -13.36
CA LEU A 231 14.79 5.69 -12.26
C LEU A 231 13.77 4.73 -11.62
N LEU A 232 13.84 4.59 -10.30
CA LEU A 232 13.00 3.67 -9.53
C LEU A 232 12.01 4.43 -8.66
N VAL A 233 10.74 4.05 -8.71
CA VAL A 233 9.67 4.59 -7.84
C VAL A 233 9.05 3.47 -7.01
N ASN A 234 8.91 3.67 -5.70
CA ASN A 234 8.21 2.73 -4.84
C ASN A 234 7.13 3.46 -4.01
N THR A 235 5.87 3.17 -4.30
CA THR A 235 4.69 3.60 -3.55
C THR A 235 3.89 2.40 -3.00
N SER A 236 4.53 1.23 -2.93
CA SER A 236 3.90 -0.01 -2.46
C SER A 236 4.21 -0.30 -0.99
N ARG A 237 5.28 -1.04 -0.73
CA ARG A 237 5.81 -1.33 0.60
C ARG A 237 7.34 -1.24 0.62
N GLY A 238 7.90 -0.67 1.69
CA GLY A 238 9.36 -0.52 1.85
C GLY A 238 10.12 -1.83 1.72
N PRO A 239 9.76 -2.90 2.47
CA PRO A 239 10.47 -4.18 2.42
C PRO A 239 10.40 -4.96 1.11
N VAL A 240 9.76 -4.44 0.05
CA VAL A 240 9.88 -4.97 -1.32
C VAL A 240 11.28 -4.67 -1.89
N ILE A 241 11.93 -3.64 -1.36
CA ILE A 241 13.30 -3.27 -1.69
C ILE A 241 14.20 -3.55 -0.49
N ASP A 242 15.36 -4.15 -0.71
CA ASP A 242 16.47 -4.13 0.24
C ASP A 242 17.04 -2.70 0.28
N GLY A 243 16.69 -1.95 1.31
CA GLY A 243 17.05 -0.52 1.45
C GLY A 243 18.56 -0.31 1.51
N ALA A 244 19.31 -1.22 2.14
CA ALA A 244 20.78 -1.14 2.20
C ALA A 244 21.42 -1.41 0.84
N ALA A 245 20.91 -2.37 0.06
CA ALA A 245 21.36 -2.63 -1.29
C ALA A 245 21.06 -1.43 -2.21
N LEU A 246 19.85 -0.85 -2.08
CA LEU A 246 19.47 0.34 -2.85
C LEU A 246 20.41 1.53 -2.57
N ALA A 247 20.69 1.81 -1.28
CA ALA A 247 21.59 2.90 -0.90
C ALA A 247 22.98 2.73 -1.54
N ARG A 248 23.57 1.52 -1.45
CA ARG A 248 24.85 1.21 -2.09
C ARG A 248 24.85 1.38 -3.61
N SER A 249 23.76 0.91 -4.26
CA SER A 249 23.62 1.01 -5.71
C SER A 249 23.52 2.46 -6.18
N LEU A 250 22.79 3.29 -5.45
CA LEU A 250 22.66 4.73 -5.72
C LEU A 250 23.96 5.51 -5.48
N GLU A 251 24.70 5.19 -4.41
CA GLU A 251 26.03 5.77 -4.14
C GLU A 251 27.02 5.46 -5.26
N LYS A 252 27.05 4.20 -5.73
CA LYS A 252 27.90 3.75 -6.82
C LYS A 252 27.41 4.17 -8.21
N LYS A 253 26.21 4.77 -8.30
CA LYS A 253 25.55 5.13 -9.57
C LYS A 253 25.32 3.93 -10.49
N GLU A 254 25.03 2.78 -9.91
CA GLU A 254 24.58 1.58 -10.63
C GLU A 254 23.17 1.77 -11.16
N ILE A 255 22.34 2.59 -10.46
CA ILE A 255 21.12 3.23 -10.97
C ILE A 255 21.17 4.73 -10.71
N GLU A 256 20.40 5.51 -11.46
CA GLU A 256 20.52 6.98 -11.40
C GLU A 256 19.89 7.60 -10.18
N ALA A 257 18.62 7.27 -9.90
CA ALA A 257 17.89 7.87 -8.79
C ALA A 257 16.68 7.01 -8.33
N ALA A 258 16.21 7.27 -7.12
CA ALA A 258 15.00 6.63 -6.59
C ALA A 258 14.06 7.65 -5.94
N ALA A 259 12.74 7.35 -5.96
CA ALA A 259 11.72 8.07 -5.24
C ALA A 259 10.86 7.07 -4.45
N LEU A 260 10.84 7.23 -3.14
CA LEU A 260 10.29 6.27 -2.17
C LEU A 260 9.22 6.96 -1.32
N ASP A 261 7.99 6.50 -1.41
CA ASP A 261 6.95 6.92 -0.44
C ASP A 261 6.95 6.02 0.80
N VAL A 262 7.64 4.89 0.71
CA VAL A 262 7.72 3.84 1.74
C VAL A 262 9.16 3.40 1.95
N THR A 263 9.53 3.10 3.21
CA THR A 263 10.86 2.63 3.62
C THR A 263 10.76 1.33 4.40
N GLU A 264 11.86 0.59 4.56
CA GLU A 264 11.84 -0.69 5.28
C GLU A 264 11.40 -0.55 6.73
N ALA A 265 11.83 0.51 7.39
CA ALA A 265 11.37 0.90 8.71
C ALA A 265 10.53 2.17 8.60
N GLU A 266 9.34 2.16 9.19
CA GLU A 266 8.44 3.31 9.25
C GLU A 266 8.00 3.56 10.70
N PRO A 267 8.23 4.77 11.25
CA PRO A 267 8.93 5.91 10.65
C PRO A 267 10.39 5.61 10.31
N VAL A 268 10.87 6.21 9.19
CA VAL A 268 12.28 6.08 8.79
C VAL A 268 13.20 6.66 9.85
N ASP A 269 14.33 5.99 10.13
CA ASP A 269 15.36 6.53 11.02
C ASP A 269 16.01 7.77 10.37
N SER A 270 16.18 8.82 11.15
CA SER A 270 16.85 10.05 10.69
C SER A 270 18.30 9.85 10.23
N GLN A 271 18.91 8.72 10.58
CA GLN A 271 20.26 8.32 10.15
C GLN A 271 20.24 7.33 8.96
N ASP A 272 19.06 7.04 8.39
CA ASP A 272 18.97 6.18 7.22
C ASP A 272 19.80 6.75 6.06
N PRO A 273 20.74 5.97 5.46
CA PRO A 273 21.58 6.45 4.38
C PRO A 273 20.80 7.02 3.20
N LEU A 274 19.63 6.48 2.89
CA LEU A 274 18.76 6.95 1.80
C LEU A 274 18.37 8.43 1.95
N LEU A 275 18.22 8.93 3.19
CA LEU A 275 17.85 10.32 3.44
C LEU A 275 18.98 11.32 3.13
N SER A 276 20.23 10.85 3.13
CA SER A 276 21.41 11.68 2.85
C SER A 276 21.78 11.76 1.38
N LEU A 277 21.24 10.86 0.55
CA LEU A 277 21.59 10.76 -0.88
C LEU A 277 20.87 11.85 -1.69
N PRO A 278 21.63 12.64 -2.50
CA PRO A 278 21.05 13.74 -3.29
C PRO A 278 20.16 13.27 -4.43
N ASN A 279 20.28 12.01 -4.84
CA ASN A 279 19.50 11.38 -5.90
C ASN A 279 18.34 10.52 -5.36
N VAL A 280 17.90 10.77 -4.12
CA VAL A 280 16.76 10.11 -3.49
C VAL A 280 15.71 11.14 -3.09
N ILE A 281 14.45 10.84 -3.37
CA ILE A 281 13.28 11.55 -2.86
C ILE A 281 12.56 10.61 -1.91
N VAL A 282 12.29 11.05 -0.68
CA VAL A 282 11.48 10.27 0.28
C VAL A 282 10.27 11.09 0.70
N THR A 283 9.09 10.48 0.67
CA THR A 283 7.83 11.04 1.20
C THR A 283 7.29 10.12 2.31
N PRO A 284 6.56 10.65 3.29
CA PRO A 284 6.26 9.93 4.53
C PRO A 284 5.00 9.06 4.43
N HIS A 285 4.96 8.10 3.50
CA HIS A 285 3.86 7.15 3.27
C HIS A 285 2.49 7.86 3.07
N LEU A 286 2.49 8.85 2.19
CA LEU A 286 1.30 9.68 1.90
C LEU A 286 0.64 9.39 0.55
N ALA A 287 1.22 8.50 -0.27
CA ALA A 287 0.73 8.24 -1.62
C ALA A 287 -0.76 7.89 -1.68
N GLY A 288 -1.28 7.21 -0.67
CA GLY A 288 -2.68 6.78 -0.63
C GLY A 288 -3.64 7.75 0.06
N PHE A 289 -3.19 8.94 0.49
CA PHE A 289 -4.00 9.83 1.30
C PHE A 289 -4.54 11.02 0.53
N SER A 290 -5.85 11.26 0.71
CA SER A 290 -6.56 12.48 0.34
C SER A 290 -7.75 12.65 1.29
N PRO A 291 -8.35 13.83 1.43
CA PRO A 291 -9.60 13.98 2.18
C PRO A 291 -10.70 13.06 1.66
N THR A 292 -10.82 12.89 0.34
CA THR A 292 -11.79 12.00 -0.30
C THR A 292 -11.55 10.54 0.10
N PHE A 293 -10.28 10.07 0.00
CA PHE A 293 -9.92 8.72 0.44
C PHE A 293 -10.29 8.50 1.92
N LEU A 294 -9.97 9.44 2.80
CA LEU A 294 -10.20 9.28 4.24
C LEU A 294 -11.69 9.15 4.56
N GLU A 295 -12.54 9.92 3.90
CA GLU A 295 -14.00 9.85 4.04
C GLU A 295 -14.55 8.51 3.50
N GLU A 296 -14.23 8.16 2.26
CA GLU A 296 -14.69 6.91 1.64
C GLU A 296 -14.17 5.68 2.37
N CYS A 297 -12.92 5.69 2.80
CA CYS A 297 -12.31 4.61 3.58
C CYS A 297 -13.04 4.39 4.91
N SER A 298 -13.35 5.47 5.63
CA SER A 298 -14.06 5.39 6.91
C SER A 298 -15.48 4.84 6.76
N ILE A 299 -16.18 5.23 5.68
CA ILE A 299 -17.50 4.68 5.34
C ILE A 299 -17.37 3.18 5.05
N ARG A 300 -16.43 2.77 4.20
CA ARG A 300 -16.22 1.35 3.85
C ARG A 300 -15.80 0.49 5.03
N GLN A 301 -14.97 1.03 5.92
CA GLN A 301 -14.61 0.35 7.16
C GLN A 301 -15.84 0.10 8.02
N ALA A 302 -16.71 1.10 8.18
CA ALA A 302 -17.95 0.98 8.94
C ALA A 302 -18.91 -0.03 8.28
N GLU A 303 -19.10 0.04 6.97
CA GLU A 303 -19.92 -0.90 6.21
C GLU A 303 -19.46 -2.35 6.37
N ASN A 304 -18.15 -2.62 6.27
CA ASN A 304 -17.59 -3.96 6.46
C ASN A 304 -17.98 -4.55 7.83
N ILE A 305 -17.87 -3.76 8.89
CA ILE A 305 -18.19 -4.19 10.26
C ILE A 305 -19.70 -4.37 10.42
N ILE A 306 -20.50 -3.37 10.02
CA ILE A 306 -21.96 -3.39 10.14
C ILE A 306 -22.53 -4.58 9.36
N TRP A 307 -22.06 -4.81 8.14
CA TRP A 307 -22.53 -5.90 7.28
C TRP A 307 -22.18 -7.27 7.87
N ALA A 308 -20.94 -7.47 8.29
CA ALA A 308 -20.50 -8.71 8.91
C ALA A 308 -21.36 -9.05 10.16
N LEU A 309 -21.60 -8.08 11.02
CA LEU A 309 -22.37 -8.27 12.25
C LEU A 309 -23.91 -8.34 12.01
N SER A 310 -24.37 -7.93 10.83
CA SER A 310 -25.77 -8.06 10.40
C SER A 310 -26.03 -9.29 9.51
N GLY A 311 -25.03 -10.18 9.33
CA GLY A 311 -25.17 -11.38 8.50
C GLY A 311 -25.10 -11.11 6.99
N LYS A 312 -24.41 -10.04 6.59
CA LYS A 312 -24.11 -9.72 5.19
C LYS A 312 -22.61 -9.87 4.94
N ALA A 313 -22.25 -10.25 3.72
CA ALA A 313 -20.87 -10.34 3.31
C ALA A 313 -20.19 -8.97 3.29
N PRO A 314 -19.03 -8.78 3.97
CA PRO A 314 -18.26 -7.55 3.87
C PRO A 314 -17.61 -7.43 2.49
N HIS A 315 -17.35 -6.21 2.03
CA HIS A 315 -16.77 -5.96 0.72
C HIS A 315 -15.29 -6.36 0.58
N GLY A 316 -14.52 -6.14 1.64
CA GLY A 316 -13.05 -6.28 1.60
C GLY A 316 -12.54 -7.43 2.46
N LEU A 317 -13.12 -8.64 2.33
CA LEU A 317 -12.65 -9.80 3.11
C LEU A 317 -11.26 -10.25 2.63
N ALA A 318 -10.26 -10.07 3.49
CA ALA A 318 -8.87 -10.37 3.19
C ALA A 318 -8.44 -11.82 3.54
N ASN A 319 -9.24 -12.52 4.37
CA ASN A 319 -9.01 -13.91 4.76
C ASN A 319 -10.22 -14.80 4.46
N PRO A 320 -10.58 -15.06 3.20
CA PRO A 320 -11.81 -15.75 2.81
C PRO A 320 -11.91 -17.18 3.38
N GLU A 321 -10.80 -17.85 3.68
CA GLU A 321 -10.73 -19.17 4.30
C GLU A 321 -11.40 -19.21 5.68
N VAL A 322 -11.50 -18.07 6.37
CA VAL A 322 -12.15 -17.92 7.68
C VAL A 322 -13.60 -18.41 7.67
N ILE A 323 -14.27 -18.37 6.53
CA ILE A 323 -15.67 -18.84 6.37
C ILE A 323 -15.80 -20.30 6.77
N LYS A 324 -14.82 -21.14 6.38
CA LYS A 324 -14.79 -22.56 6.76
C LYS A 324 -14.63 -22.72 8.27
N THR A 325 -13.76 -21.93 8.87
CA THR A 325 -13.53 -21.90 10.33
C THR A 325 -14.80 -21.50 11.07
N ILE A 326 -15.48 -20.44 10.62
CA ILE A 326 -16.75 -19.95 11.22
C ILE A 326 -17.84 -21.02 11.10
N ALA A 327 -17.97 -21.69 9.96
CA ALA A 327 -18.94 -22.76 9.77
C ALA A 327 -18.74 -23.92 10.76
N VAL A 328 -17.49 -24.33 10.98
CA VAL A 328 -17.13 -25.35 11.98
C VAL A 328 -17.46 -24.84 13.39
N MET A 329 -17.11 -23.62 13.73
CA MET A 329 -17.43 -23.03 15.06
C MET A 329 -18.91 -22.99 15.33
N ARG A 330 -19.74 -22.61 14.36
CA ARG A 330 -21.21 -22.58 14.49
C ARG A 330 -21.80 -23.97 14.76
N SER A 331 -21.19 -25.04 14.25
CA SER A 331 -21.67 -26.41 14.42
C SER A 331 -21.20 -27.10 15.69
N THR A 332 -20.05 -26.68 16.26
CA THR A 332 -19.39 -27.41 17.36
C THR A 332 -19.38 -26.68 18.70
N THR A 333 -19.43 -25.37 18.69
CA THR A 333 -19.30 -24.57 19.91
C THR A 333 -20.19 -23.33 19.78
N PRO A 334 -21.31 -23.23 20.56
CA PRO A 334 -22.02 -21.97 20.70
C PRO A 334 -21.02 -20.93 21.17
N GLY A 335 -20.69 -19.99 20.36
CA GLY A 335 -19.58 -19.15 20.69
C GLY A 335 -19.62 -17.80 20.01
N ARG A 336 -18.47 -17.35 19.59
CA ARG A 336 -18.18 -16.01 19.03
C ARG A 336 -19.26 -15.52 18.03
N TRP A 337 -19.80 -16.40 17.17
CA TRP A 337 -20.78 -16.08 16.14
C TRP A 337 -22.25 -16.37 16.48
N GLU A 338 -22.55 -16.68 17.75
CA GLU A 338 -23.92 -16.90 18.21
C GLU A 338 -24.77 -15.64 18.00
N GLY A 339 -25.98 -15.81 17.47
CA GLY A 339 -26.91 -14.72 17.22
C GLY A 339 -26.63 -13.88 15.96
N ILE A 340 -25.54 -14.12 15.25
CA ILE A 340 -25.25 -13.48 13.96
C ILE A 340 -25.76 -14.38 12.82
N PRO A 341 -26.61 -13.87 11.89
CA PRO A 341 -27.06 -14.63 10.73
C PRO A 341 -25.88 -15.15 9.90
N ASP A 342 -26.10 -16.30 9.23
CA ASP A 342 -25.07 -16.89 8.38
C ASP A 342 -25.01 -16.16 7.03
N PHE A 343 -23.84 -15.66 6.68
CA PHE A 343 -23.56 -15.00 5.39
C PHE A 343 -22.66 -15.83 4.46
N SER A 344 -22.32 -17.07 4.86
CA SER A 344 -21.38 -17.92 4.08
C SER A 344 -21.90 -18.23 2.68
N THR A 345 -23.20 -18.30 2.49
CA THR A 345 -23.83 -18.50 1.18
C THR A 345 -23.74 -17.29 0.26
N ALA A 346 -23.59 -16.08 0.81
CA ALA A 346 -23.46 -14.84 0.04
C ALA A 346 -22.04 -14.60 -0.48
N LEU A 347 -21.04 -15.33 0.05
CA LEU A 347 -19.63 -15.26 -0.36
C LEU A 347 -19.26 -16.41 -1.36
N ALA A 348 -20.18 -17.31 -1.63
CA ALA A 348 -19.96 -18.44 -2.54
C ALA A 348 -20.24 -18.12 -4.03
N VAL A 349 -20.25 -16.83 -4.39
CA VAL A 349 -20.48 -16.37 -5.79
C VAL A 349 -19.22 -15.75 -6.35
#